data_95962ac3a4effc04f638d581326dcc2e
#
_entry.id   95962ac3a4effc04f638d581326dcc2e
#
_cell.length_a   1.000
_cell.length_b   1.000
_cell.length_c   1.000
_cell.angle_alpha   90.00
_cell.angle_beta   90.00
_cell.angle_gamma   90.00
#
_symmetry.space_group_name_H-M   'P 1'
#
loop_
_entity.id
_entity.type
_entity.pdbx_description
1 polymer ?
#
loop_
_entity_poly.entity_id
_entity_poly.type
_entity_poly.pdbx_seq_one_letter_code
_entity_poly.pdbx_strand_id
1 'polypeptide(L)'
;VTCCMRWHTGFTYEERFAAMYGFYSECIRKGHVLSDEPLFTISDRKDYLEGRISNEPYRYAVCVPVRPETAPEDAVVLPECRVLSVLYCGDYSGVDEMWLTLGREVKARGLTPAEAPRILGIVAPYTGREIETKRYCSRLVLPVKD
;
A
#
# COMPACT_ATOMS: atom_id res chain seq x y z
N VAL A 1 -4.58 12.85 2.50
CA VAL A 1 -3.14 12.64 2.21
C VAL A 1 -2.83 13.19 0.82
N THR A 2 -1.84 14.06 0.74
CA THR A 2 -1.27 14.53 -0.53
C THR A 2 -0.09 13.63 -0.87
N CYS A 3 -0.07 13.06 -2.07
CA CYS A 3 1.02 12.16 -2.45
C CYS A 3 1.39 12.26 -3.93
N CYS A 4 2.64 11.96 -4.23
CA CYS A 4 3.06 11.60 -5.58
C CYS A 4 2.65 10.16 -5.84
N MET A 5 2.18 9.85 -7.04
CA MET A 5 1.65 8.54 -7.37
C MET A 5 2.19 8.06 -8.72
N ARG A 6 2.58 6.79 -8.79
CA ARG A 6 3.02 6.16 -10.03
C ARG A 6 2.49 4.73 -10.12
N TRP A 7 1.90 4.39 -11.26
CA TRP A 7 1.35 3.06 -11.52
C TRP A 7 2.39 2.12 -12.12
N HIS A 8 2.33 0.87 -11.69
CA HIS A 8 3.17 -0.25 -12.15
C HIS A 8 2.31 -1.49 -12.36
N THR A 9 2.88 -2.48 -13.03
CA THR A 9 2.30 -3.82 -13.17
C THR A 9 3.32 -4.84 -12.69
N GLY A 10 2.90 -5.81 -11.91
CA GLY A 10 3.76 -6.87 -11.38
C GLY A 10 2.98 -7.77 -10.44
N PHE A 11 3.64 -8.77 -9.85
CA PHE A 11 2.98 -9.68 -8.92
C PHE A 11 3.88 -10.12 -7.75
N THR A 12 5.18 -9.82 -7.77
CA THR A 12 6.08 -10.15 -6.65
C THR A 12 6.29 -8.97 -5.72
N TYR A 13 6.52 -9.25 -4.45
CA TYR A 13 6.82 -8.21 -3.47
C TYR A 13 8.20 -7.58 -3.70
N GLU A 14 9.16 -8.35 -4.24
CA GLU A 14 10.48 -7.83 -4.61
C GLU A 14 10.38 -6.76 -5.70
N GLU A 15 9.58 -7.00 -6.74
CA GLU A 15 9.30 -6.00 -7.78
C GLU A 15 8.68 -4.74 -7.17
N ARG A 16 7.74 -4.92 -6.25
CA ARG A 16 7.05 -3.82 -5.58
C ARG A 16 8.02 -3.00 -4.74
N PHE A 17 8.91 -3.64 -3.97
CA PHE A 17 9.91 -2.93 -3.17
C PHE A 17 10.87 -2.13 -4.03
N ALA A 18 11.34 -2.70 -5.14
CA ALA A 18 12.21 -1.99 -6.08
C ALA A 18 11.52 -0.75 -6.66
N ALA A 19 10.25 -0.87 -7.04
CA ALA A 19 9.46 0.25 -7.55
C ALA A 19 9.25 1.32 -6.48
N MET A 20 8.95 0.94 -5.25
CA MET A 20 8.77 1.86 -4.13
C MET A 20 10.05 2.63 -3.81
N TYR A 21 11.17 1.92 -3.69
CA TYR A 21 12.47 2.54 -3.42
C TYR A 21 12.87 3.51 -4.54
N GLY A 22 12.70 3.10 -5.79
CA GLY A 22 13.05 3.93 -6.94
C GLY A 22 12.23 5.21 -6.99
N PHE A 23 10.93 5.13 -6.79
CA PHE A 23 10.05 6.29 -6.81
C PHE A 23 10.24 7.20 -5.60
N TYR A 24 10.41 6.63 -4.42
CA TYR A 24 10.75 7.35 -3.20
C TYR A 24 12.03 8.19 -3.39
N SER A 25 13.08 7.57 -3.92
CA SER A 25 14.36 8.26 -4.18
C SER A 25 14.21 9.36 -5.21
N GLU A 26 13.41 9.16 -6.25
CA GLU A 26 13.14 10.17 -7.27
C GLU A 26 12.42 11.38 -6.67
N CYS A 27 11.42 11.18 -5.82
CA CYS A 27 10.72 12.27 -5.16
C CYS A 27 11.65 13.13 -4.32
N ILE A 28 12.55 12.49 -3.57
CA ILE A 28 13.56 13.22 -2.77
C ILE A 28 14.48 14.02 -3.66
N ARG A 29 14.99 13.44 -4.75
CA ARG A 29 15.89 14.14 -5.69
C ARG A 29 15.21 15.34 -6.35
N LYS A 30 13.91 15.28 -6.57
CA LYS A 30 13.12 16.39 -7.14
C LYS A 30 12.79 17.48 -6.12
N GLY A 31 13.20 17.33 -4.86
CA GLY A 31 12.99 18.32 -3.82
C GLY A 31 11.64 18.26 -3.12
N HIS A 32 10.86 17.19 -3.30
CA HIS A 32 9.61 17.01 -2.56
C HIS A 32 9.94 16.63 -1.11
N VAL A 33 9.32 17.32 -0.16
CA VAL A 33 9.51 17.04 1.26
C VAL A 33 8.47 16.02 1.70
N LEU A 34 8.95 14.90 2.26
CA LEU A 34 8.07 13.83 2.74
C LEU A 34 7.25 14.32 3.93
N SER A 35 6.01 13.85 4.02
CA SER A 35 5.16 14.05 5.19
C SER A 35 5.42 12.96 6.23
N ASP A 36 4.69 13.02 7.35
CA ASP A 36 4.80 12.03 8.43
C ASP A 36 4.05 10.72 8.12
N GLU A 37 3.29 10.69 7.03
CA GLU A 37 2.53 9.52 6.63
C GLU A 37 3.46 8.45 6.02
N PRO A 38 3.19 7.15 6.25
CA PRO A 38 3.99 6.10 5.62
C PRO A 38 3.73 6.00 4.12
N LEU A 39 4.74 5.53 3.38
CA LEU A 39 4.54 5.14 1.99
C LEU A 39 3.53 4.00 1.92
N PHE A 40 2.76 3.98 0.85
CA PHE A 40 1.79 2.92 0.64
C PHE A 40 1.63 2.59 -0.83
N THR A 41 1.04 1.43 -1.09
CA THR A 41 0.61 1.03 -2.43
C THR A 41 -0.90 0.88 -2.45
N ILE A 42 -1.49 1.24 -3.59
CA ILE A 42 -2.90 0.94 -3.90
C ILE A 42 -2.88 -0.12 -4.98
N SER A 43 -3.65 -1.20 -4.84
CA SER A 43 -3.69 -2.23 -5.87
C SER A 43 -5.12 -2.46 -6.36
N ASP A 44 -5.25 -2.86 -7.62
CA ASP A 44 -6.55 -3.16 -8.22
C ASP A 44 -7.00 -4.61 -8.00
N ARG A 45 -6.29 -5.37 -7.17
CA ARG A 45 -6.65 -6.77 -6.90
C ARG A 45 -7.98 -6.87 -6.14
N LYS A 46 -8.76 -7.86 -6.51
CA LYS A 46 -10.08 -8.14 -5.90
C LYS A 46 -10.26 -9.61 -5.52
N ASP A 47 -9.33 -10.46 -5.89
CA ASP A 47 -9.39 -11.90 -5.73
C ASP A 47 -9.57 -12.33 -4.26
N TYR A 48 -8.93 -11.64 -3.33
CA TYR A 48 -9.04 -11.92 -1.89
C TYR A 48 -10.49 -11.79 -1.37
N LEU A 49 -11.30 -10.93 -1.99
CA LEU A 49 -12.72 -10.78 -1.64
C LEU A 49 -13.53 -12.02 -2.05
N GLU A 50 -13.04 -12.77 -3.01
CA GLU A 50 -13.63 -14.01 -3.50
C GLU A 50 -13.03 -15.25 -2.81
N GLY A 51 -12.16 -15.06 -1.82
CA GLY A 51 -11.55 -16.14 -1.05
C GLY A 51 -10.38 -16.83 -1.75
N ARG A 52 -9.75 -16.20 -2.72
CA ARG A 52 -8.62 -16.76 -3.47
C ARG A 52 -7.51 -15.74 -3.68
N ILE A 53 -6.31 -16.23 -3.94
CA ILE A 53 -5.17 -15.40 -4.32
C ILE A 53 -4.72 -15.82 -5.72
N SER A 54 -4.76 -14.89 -6.66
CA SER A 54 -4.33 -15.11 -8.04
C SER A 54 -2.81 -15.06 -8.15
N ASN A 55 -2.24 -15.81 -9.09
CA ASN A 55 -0.83 -15.74 -9.47
C ASN A 55 -0.60 -14.83 -10.68
N GLU A 56 -1.63 -14.14 -11.14
CA GLU A 56 -1.51 -13.24 -12.30
C GLU A 56 -0.99 -11.87 -11.87
N PRO A 57 -0.27 -11.16 -12.74
CA PRO A 57 0.13 -9.78 -12.51
C PRO A 57 -1.09 -8.88 -12.29
N TYR A 58 -0.92 -7.89 -11.44
CA TYR A 58 -1.95 -6.88 -11.18
C TYR A 58 -1.32 -5.49 -11.17
N ARG A 59 -2.16 -4.48 -11.34
CA ARG A 59 -1.70 -3.09 -11.29
C ARG A 59 -1.67 -2.60 -9.85
N TYR A 60 -0.64 -1.83 -9.55
CA TYR A 60 -0.55 -1.15 -8.26
C TYR A 60 0.07 0.24 -8.45
N ALA A 61 -0.34 1.19 -7.61
CA ALA A 61 0.24 2.50 -7.55
C ALA A 61 1.16 2.60 -6.34
N VAL A 62 2.36 3.11 -6.55
CA VAL A 62 3.22 3.53 -5.44
C VAL A 62 2.87 4.96 -5.07
N CYS A 63 2.57 5.18 -3.80
CA CYS A 63 2.16 6.48 -3.29
C CYS A 63 3.19 6.97 -2.26
N VAL A 64 3.79 8.11 -2.54
CA VAL A 64 4.77 8.77 -1.67
C VAL A 64 4.12 10.01 -1.08
N PRO A 65 3.70 9.97 0.21
CA PRO A 65 3.11 11.14 0.85
C PRO A 65 4.12 12.27 0.98
N VAL A 66 3.72 13.47 0.55
CA VAL A 66 4.56 14.66 0.55
C VAL A 66 3.82 15.83 1.19
N ARG A 67 4.57 16.80 1.68
CA ARG A 67 3.99 18.03 2.20
C ARG A 67 3.34 18.82 1.05
N PRO A 68 2.10 19.28 1.22
CA PRO A 68 1.37 19.96 0.14
C PRO A 68 2.11 21.15 -0.48
N GLU A 69 2.86 21.90 0.32
CA GLU A 69 3.59 23.08 -0.14
C GLU A 69 4.77 22.75 -1.06
N THR A 70 5.25 21.49 -1.09
CA THR A 70 6.30 21.04 -2.00
C THR A 70 5.77 20.08 -3.06
N ALA A 71 4.47 19.81 -3.07
CA ALA A 71 3.86 18.84 -3.97
C ALA A 71 3.89 19.34 -5.43
N PRO A 72 4.12 18.43 -6.42
CA PRO A 72 3.99 18.80 -7.83
C PRO A 72 2.52 19.05 -8.20
N GLU A 73 2.30 19.68 -9.35
CA GLU A 73 0.94 20.00 -9.83
C GLU A 73 0.09 18.74 -10.05
N ASP A 74 0.71 17.62 -10.43
CA ASP A 74 0.05 16.34 -10.66
C ASP A 74 -0.08 15.48 -9.39
N ALA A 75 0.23 16.03 -8.22
CA ALA A 75 0.04 15.32 -6.97
C ALA A 75 -1.43 14.98 -6.75
N VAL A 76 -1.67 13.82 -6.15
CA VAL A 76 -3.01 13.33 -5.85
C VAL A 76 -3.35 13.61 -4.40
N VAL A 77 -4.56 14.10 -4.16
CA VAL A 77 -5.09 14.28 -2.81
C VAL A 77 -6.10 13.19 -2.54
N LEU A 78 -5.80 12.32 -1.58
CA LEU A 78 -6.70 11.25 -1.14
C LEU A 78 -7.42 11.70 0.12
N PRO A 79 -8.77 11.72 0.11
CA PRO A 79 -9.53 12.16 1.27
C PRO A 79 -9.50 11.14 2.40
N GLU A 80 -9.86 11.58 3.58
CA GLU A 80 -10.11 10.65 4.69
C GLU A 80 -11.23 9.68 4.32
N CYS A 81 -11.09 8.45 4.79
CA CYS A 81 -12.10 7.43 4.57
C CYS A 81 -12.15 6.46 5.74
N ARG A 82 -13.29 5.81 5.88
CA ARG A 82 -13.45 4.71 6.83
C ARG A 82 -12.78 3.47 6.26
N VAL A 83 -12.02 2.76 7.08
CA VAL A 83 -11.27 1.59 6.64
C VAL A 83 -11.46 0.41 7.59
N LEU A 84 -11.36 -0.78 7.02
CA LEU A 84 -11.08 -1.99 7.77
C LEU A 84 -9.60 -2.30 7.57
N SER A 85 -8.87 -2.53 8.64
CA SER A 85 -7.43 -2.77 8.54
C SER A 85 -6.94 -3.87 9.45
N VAL A 86 -5.80 -4.47 9.07
CA VAL A 86 -5.08 -5.42 9.89
C VAL A 86 -3.59 -5.08 9.87
N LEU A 87 -2.96 -5.16 11.03
CA LEU A 87 -1.50 -5.00 11.13
C LEU A 87 -0.86 -6.38 10.98
N TYR A 88 0.05 -6.48 10.02
CA TYR A 88 0.83 -7.68 9.79
C TYR A 88 2.31 -7.40 10.05
N CYS A 89 2.94 -8.20 10.91
CA CYS A 89 4.37 -8.08 11.22
C CYS A 89 5.09 -9.38 10.85
N GLY A 90 6.26 -9.24 10.24
CA GLY A 90 7.06 -10.35 9.75
C GLY A 90 7.39 -10.21 8.27
N ASP A 91 7.98 -11.25 7.68
CA ASP A 91 8.24 -11.27 6.25
C ASP A 91 6.94 -11.35 5.45
N TYR A 92 7.03 -11.11 4.13
CA TYR A 92 5.82 -11.02 3.30
C TYR A 92 5.23 -12.38 2.90
N SER A 93 5.80 -13.50 3.38
CA SER A 93 5.25 -14.83 3.07
C SER A 93 3.83 -15.05 3.61
N GLY A 94 3.45 -14.36 4.68
CA GLY A 94 2.13 -14.47 5.29
C GLY A 94 1.11 -13.42 4.86
N VAL A 95 1.47 -12.49 3.98
CA VAL A 95 0.60 -11.37 3.60
C VAL A 95 -0.65 -11.85 2.87
N ASP A 96 -0.54 -12.87 2.02
CA ASP A 96 -1.70 -13.37 1.27
C ASP A 96 -2.78 -13.93 2.20
N GLU A 97 -2.39 -14.63 3.27
CA GLU A 97 -3.33 -15.09 4.29
C GLU A 97 -4.02 -13.92 5.01
N MET A 98 -3.30 -12.82 5.23
CA MET A 98 -3.88 -11.62 5.83
C MET A 98 -4.90 -10.96 4.89
N TRP A 99 -4.65 -10.95 3.58
CA TRP A 99 -5.63 -10.49 2.60
C TRP A 99 -6.90 -11.35 2.64
N LEU A 100 -6.75 -12.66 2.68
CA LEU A 100 -7.90 -13.57 2.78
C LEU A 100 -8.68 -13.35 4.08
N THR A 101 -7.99 -13.13 5.19
CA THR A 101 -8.60 -12.80 6.48
C THR A 101 -9.40 -11.50 6.39
N LEU A 102 -8.82 -10.46 5.78
CA LEU A 102 -9.48 -9.18 5.59
C LEU A 102 -10.75 -9.33 4.73
N GLY A 103 -10.68 -10.12 3.67
CA GLY A 103 -11.84 -10.42 2.82
C GLY A 103 -12.96 -11.12 3.57
N ARG A 104 -12.64 -12.07 4.45
CA ARG A 104 -13.63 -12.74 5.30
C ARG A 104 -14.28 -11.79 6.30
N GLU A 105 -13.49 -10.92 6.92
CA GLU A 105 -13.98 -9.95 7.90
C GLU A 105 -14.92 -8.92 7.28
N VAL A 106 -14.63 -8.45 6.07
CA VAL A 106 -15.51 -7.55 5.33
C VAL A 106 -16.90 -8.16 5.18
N LYS A 107 -16.96 -9.42 4.76
CA LYS A 107 -18.24 -10.14 4.60
C LYS A 107 -18.93 -10.36 5.94
N ALA A 108 -18.18 -10.80 6.96
CA ALA A 108 -18.74 -11.10 8.29
C ALA A 108 -19.35 -9.85 8.95
N ARG A 109 -18.80 -8.68 8.66
CA ARG A 109 -19.27 -7.40 9.21
C ARG A 109 -20.31 -6.71 8.34
N GLY A 110 -20.69 -7.30 7.20
CA GLY A 110 -21.65 -6.71 6.28
C GLY A 110 -21.18 -5.41 5.64
N LEU A 111 -19.87 -5.22 5.52
CA LEU A 111 -19.29 -4.01 4.91
C LEU A 111 -19.10 -4.20 3.41
N THR A 112 -19.10 -3.08 2.69
CA THR A 112 -18.87 -3.07 1.24
C THR A 112 -17.55 -2.35 0.95
N PRO A 113 -16.66 -2.93 0.12
CA PRO A 113 -15.48 -2.20 -0.35
C PRO A 113 -15.88 -0.92 -1.07
N ALA A 114 -15.27 0.20 -0.68
CA ALA A 114 -15.54 1.51 -1.29
C ALA A 114 -14.50 1.89 -2.33
N GLU A 115 -13.24 1.47 -2.12
CA GLU A 115 -12.13 1.78 -2.99
C GLU A 115 -11.13 0.61 -2.99
N ALA A 116 -10.09 0.71 -3.82
CA ALA A 116 -9.04 -0.28 -3.92
C ALA A 116 -8.25 -0.45 -2.60
N PRO A 117 -7.79 -1.68 -2.29
CA PRO A 117 -7.03 -1.95 -1.07
C PRO A 117 -5.65 -1.30 -1.10
N ARG A 118 -5.11 -1.06 0.08
CA ARG A 118 -3.82 -0.41 0.26
C ARG A 118 -2.94 -1.20 1.22
N ILE A 119 -1.62 -1.15 1.00
CA ILE A 119 -0.63 -1.63 1.96
C ILE A 119 0.20 -0.44 2.40
N LEU A 120 0.17 -0.13 3.69
CA LEU A 120 0.98 0.93 4.29
C LEU A 120 2.24 0.29 4.88
N GLY A 121 3.41 0.77 4.46
CA GLY A 121 4.69 0.27 4.95
C GLY A 121 5.10 0.98 6.23
N ILE A 122 4.81 0.40 7.38
CA ILE A 122 5.16 0.97 8.68
C ILE A 122 6.66 0.75 8.95
N VAL A 123 7.13 -0.48 8.80
CA VAL A 123 8.55 -0.83 8.79
C VAL A 123 8.78 -1.71 7.56
N ALA A 124 9.48 -1.19 6.56
CA ALA A 124 9.61 -1.85 5.27
C ALA A 124 10.94 -1.48 4.59
N PRO A 125 11.39 -2.26 3.60
CA PRO A 125 12.72 -2.09 2.99
C PRO A 125 12.81 -1.00 1.92
N TYR A 126 11.78 -0.20 1.71
CA TYR A 126 11.76 0.78 0.61
C TYR A 126 12.70 1.98 0.81
N THR A 127 13.26 2.18 2.00
CA THR A 127 14.19 3.28 2.28
C THR A 127 15.64 2.94 1.99
N GLY A 128 15.94 1.71 1.55
CA GLY A 128 17.30 1.23 1.31
C GLY A 128 18.07 0.83 2.56
N ARG A 129 17.47 0.88 3.74
CA ARG A 129 18.08 0.40 4.99
C ARG A 129 17.96 -1.10 5.08
N GLU A 130 19.01 -1.76 5.59
CA GLU A 130 18.91 -3.16 5.97
C GLU A 130 18.07 -3.28 7.24
N ILE A 131 16.96 -3.99 7.13
CA ILE A 131 16.08 -4.28 8.25
C ILE A 131 15.84 -5.79 8.25
N GLU A 132 15.96 -6.42 9.42
CA GLU A 132 15.63 -7.84 9.53
C GLU A 132 14.15 -8.05 9.16
N THR A 133 13.88 -9.07 8.31
CA THR A 133 12.52 -9.33 7.79
C THR A 133 11.48 -9.56 8.89
N LYS A 134 11.89 -10.13 10.02
CA LYS A 134 11.00 -10.30 11.18
C LYS A 134 10.52 -8.99 11.80
N ARG A 135 11.18 -7.86 11.48
CA ARG A 135 10.82 -6.53 11.95
C ARG A 135 9.93 -5.77 10.98
N TYR A 136 9.67 -6.31 9.80
CA TYR A 136 8.76 -5.67 8.85
C TYR A 136 7.36 -5.58 9.47
N CYS A 137 6.73 -4.44 9.32
CA CYS A 137 5.34 -4.24 9.72
C CYS A 137 4.62 -3.50 8.62
N SER A 138 3.48 -4.02 8.22
CA SER A 138 2.62 -3.41 7.22
C SER A 138 1.19 -3.40 7.71
N ARG A 139 0.47 -2.36 7.36
CA ARG A 139 -0.97 -2.28 7.59
C ARG A 139 -1.69 -2.51 6.27
N LEU A 140 -2.45 -3.58 6.21
CA LEU A 140 -3.33 -3.86 5.09
C LEU A 140 -4.65 -3.13 5.34
N VAL A 141 -5.08 -2.31 4.40
CA VAL A 141 -6.19 -1.39 4.58
C VAL A 141 -7.16 -1.54 3.42
N LEU A 142 -8.43 -1.67 3.74
CA LEU A 142 -9.51 -1.65 2.76
C LEU A 142 -10.47 -0.51 3.09
N PRO A 143 -10.58 0.52 2.25
CA PRO A 143 -11.64 1.51 2.38
C PRO A 143 -13.01 0.86 2.24
N VAL A 144 -13.91 1.15 3.17
CA VAL A 144 -15.22 0.49 3.25
C VAL A 144 -16.35 1.48 3.45
N LYS A 145 -17.55 1.05 3.10
CA LYS A 145 -18.81 1.72 3.41
C LYS A 145 -19.83 0.70 3.91
N ASP A 146 -20.89 1.19 4.51
CA ASP A 146 -21.98 0.34 5.00
C ASP A 146 -22.78 -0.29 3.87
#